data_b58d2d828c84cc2f009564bff0ace887
#
_entry.id   b58d2d828c84cc2f009564bff0ace887
#
_cell.length_a   1.000
_cell.length_b   1.000
_cell.length_c   1.000
_cell.angle_alpha   90.00
_cell.angle_beta   90.00
_cell.angle_gamma   90.00
#
_symmetry.space_group_name_H-M   'P 1'
#
loop_
_entity.id
_entity.type
_entity.pdbx_description
1 polymer ?
#
loop_
_entity_poly.entity_id
_entity_poly.type
_entity_poly.pdbx_seq_one_letter_code
_entity_poly.pdbx_strand_id
1 'polypeptide(L)'
;MKRVIGIGNALTDMLVNLKTDKVLDTFNLPKGSMSLVDAALQTEISKSVAGLPYSLSLGGSAGNTIRAMARLGCDVGFIGKVGTDKTGDFFIQALENLGIEPFIFRGKERSGRCVSLISPDGERTMVTFLGAALELSAAEVTPAIFEGYDCLYIEGYLVQDLSLIHISEPTRLLSI
;
A
#
# COMPACT_ATOMS: atom_id res chain seq x y z
N MET A 1 12.51 11.96 -20.24
CA MET A 1 12.47 10.66 -19.52
C MET A 1 11.02 10.23 -19.54
N LYS A 2 10.71 8.93 -19.64
CA LYS A 2 9.31 8.49 -19.61
C LYS A 2 8.74 8.70 -18.20
N ARG A 3 7.50 9.19 -18.13
CA ARG A 3 6.74 9.34 -16.88
C ARG A 3 5.95 8.06 -16.59
N VAL A 4 6.01 7.58 -15.38
CA VAL A 4 5.33 6.35 -14.98
C VAL A 4 4.33 6.64 -13.86
N ILE A 5 3.09 6.21 -14.01
CA ILE A 5 2.09 6.24 -12.93
C ILE A 5 1.81 4.84 -12.44
N GLY A 6 1.82 4.64 -11.13
CA GLY A 6 1.44 3.37 -10.50
C GLY A 6 0.08 3.44 -9.87
N ILE A 7 -0.63 2.31 -9.85
CA ILE A 7 -1.88 2.16 -9.13
C ILE A 7 -1.82 0.93 -8.24
N GLY A 8 -2.24 1.05 -6.98
CA GLY A 8 -2.19 -0.07 -6.04
C GLY A 8 -2.71 0.25 -4.65
N ASN A 9 -2.65 -0.76 -3.78
CA ASN A 9 -3.04 -0.61 -2.40
C ASN A 9 -2.09 0.34 -1.66
N ALA A 10 -2.62 1.49 -1.20
CA ALA A 10 -1.90 2.48 -0.43
C ALA A 10 -1.73 1.99 1.02
N LEU A 11 -0.64 1.32 1.30
CA LEU A 11 -0.33 0.74 2.61
C LEU A 11 0.84 1.46 3.27
N THR A 12 0.73 1.70 4.57
CA THR A 12 1.88 2.13 5.38
C THR A 12 2.50 0.91 6.06
N ASP A 13 3.76 0.65 5.76
CA ASP A 13 4.54 -0.40 6.42
C ASP A 13 5.04 0.10 7.78
N MET A 14 4.78 -0.68 8.83
CA MET A 14 5.30 -0.49 10.18
C MET A 14 6.22 -1.66 10.52
N LEU A 15 7.52 -1.42 10.56
CA LEU A 15 8.50 -2.45 10.90
C LEU A 15 8.79 -2.42 12.39
N VAL A 16 8.63 -3.56 13.05
CA VAL A 16 8.82 -3.72 14.50
C VAL A 16 9.79 -4.87 14.76
N ASN A 17 10.90 -4.60 15.45
CA ASN A 17 11.84 -5.64 15.86
C ASN A 17 11.36 -6.28 17.17
N LEU A 18 11.07 -7.57 17.13
CA LEU A 18 10.63 -8.35 18.26
C LEU A 18 11.83 -8.81 19.11
N LYS A 19 11.64 -8.85 20.43
CA LYS A 19 12.61 -9.46 21.34
C LYS A 19 12.44 -10.98 21.44
N THR A 20 11.22 -11.48 21.19
CA THR A 20 10.83 -12.89 21.23
C THR A 20 9.64 -13.09 20.29
N ASP A 21 9.37 -14.33 19.91
CA ASP A 21 8.23 -14.66 19.01
C ASP A 21 6.88 -14.80 19.75
N LYS A 22 6.80 -14.47 21.05
CA LYS A 22 5.57 -14.61 21.85
C LYS A 22 4.34 -13.94 21.25
N VAL A 23 4.51 -12.81 20.56
CA VAL A 23 3.39 -12.13 19.90
C VAL A 23 2.85 -12.96 18.73
N LEU A 24 3.71 -13.69 18.02
CA LEU A 24 3.31 -14.59 16.94
C LEU A 24 2.46 -15.74 17.51
N ASP A 25 2.92 -16.35 18.61
CA ASP A 25 2.21 -17.43 19.29
C ASP A 25 0.85 -16.95 19.84
N THR A 26 0.82 -15.77 20.47
CA THR A 26 -0.40 -15.19 21.07
C THR A 26 -1.51 -14.99 20.05
N PHE A 27 -1.17 -14.57 18.83
CA PHE A 27 -2.14 -14.30 17.78
C PHE A 27 -2.21 -15.38 16.70
N ASN A 28 -1.58 -16.56 16.95
CA ASN A 28 -1.51 -17.68 15.99
C ASN A 28 -1.05 -17.24 14.59
N LEU A 29 -0.03 -16.40 14.52
CA LEU A 29 0.53 -15.91 13.26
C LEU A 29 1.62 -16.86 12.78
N PRO A 30 1.46 -17.52 11.62
CA PRO A 30 2.51 -18.37 11.08
C PRO A 30 3.77 -17.56 10.77
N LYS A 31 4.88 -17.90 11.41
CA LYS A 31 6.15 -17.20 11.24
C LYS A 31 6.59 -17.21 9.78
N GLY A 32 7.12 -16.09 9.30
CA GLY A 32 7.57 -15.93 7.92
C GLY A 32 6.47 -15.77 6.87
N SER A 33 5.19 -15.68 7.31
CA SER A 33 4.06 -15.57 6.40
C SER A 33 3.45 -14.16 6.37
N MET A 34 2.50 -13.95 5.46
CA MET A 34 1.63 -12.78 5.43
C MET A 34 0.20 -13.21 5.75
N SER A 35 -0.42 -12.55 6.72
CA SER A 35 -1.81 -12.76 7.10
C SER A 35 -2.61 -11.48 6.83
N LEU A 36 -3.72 -11.62 6.10
CA LEU A 36 -4.73 -10.57 6.02
C LEU A 36 -5.59 -10.61 7.28
N VAL A 37 -5.81 -9.46 7.89
CA VAL A 37 -6.55 -9.32 9.14
C VAL A 37 -7.59 -8.20 9.05
N ASP A 38 -8.60 -8.28 9.92
CA ASP A 38 -9.55 -7.21 10.10
C ASP A 38 -9.00 -6.05 10.97
N ALA A 39 -9.80 -5.00 11.08
CA ALA A 39 -9.46 -3.81 11.85
C ALA A 39 -9.26 -4.08 13.34
N ALA A 40 -10.03 -5.02 13.91
CA ALA A 40 -9.97 -5.36 15.33
C ALA A 40 -8.66 -6.06 15.66
N LEU A 41 -8.35 -7.15 14.96
CA LEU A 41 -7.13 -7.92 15.16
C LEU A 41 -5.87 -7.10 14.89
N GLN A 42 -5.87 -6.28 13.82
CA GLN A 42 -4.77 -5.36 13.53
C GLN A 42 -4.53 -4.37 14.68
N THR A 43 -5.60 -3.90 15.33
CA THR A 43 -5.50 -2.99 16.48
C THR A 43 -4.92 -3.70 17.69
N GLU A 44 -5.34 -4.93 17.99
CA GLU A 44 -4.84 -5.71 19.11
C GLU A 44 -3.35 -6.02 18.95
N ILE A 45 -2.93 -6.46 17.77
CA ILE A 45 -1.52 -6.72 17.46
C ILE A 45 -0.70 -5.43 17.59
N SER A 46 -1.18 -4.31 17.04
CA SER A 46 -0.49 -3.02 17.16
C SER A 46 -0.34 -2.57 18.61
N LYS A 47 -1.34 -2.80 19.46
CA LYS A 47 -1.26 -2.52 20.90
C LYS A 47 -0.24 -3.41 21.61
N SER A 48 -0.16 -4.69 21.25
CA SER A 48 0.78 -5.64 21.86
C SER A 48 2.24 -5.28 21.61
N VAL A 49 2.53 -4.55 20.53
CA VAL A 49 3.90 -4.11 20.16
C VAL A 49 4.14 -2.61 20.36
N ALA A 50 3.17 -1.86 20.91
CA ALA A 50 3.23 -0.39 21.02
C ALA A 50 4.42 0.15 21.84
N GLY A 51 5.00 -0.66 22.73
CA GLY A 51 6.19 -0.29 23.52
C GLY A 51 7.53 -0.61 22.84
N LEU A 52 7.51 -1.19 21.62
CA LEU A 52 8.72 -1.53 20.90
C LEU A 52 9.11 -0.43 19.91
N PRO A 53 10.40 -0.25 19.63
CA PRO A 53 10.86 0.63 18.56
C PRO A 53 10.30 0.18 17.23
N TYR A 54 9.83 1.12 16.42
CA TYR A 54 9.33 0.86 15.09
C TYR A 54 9.78 1.93 14.09
N SER A 55 9.75 1.60 12.81
CA SER A 55 9.88 2.56 11.73
C SER A 55 8.66 2.50 10.80
N LEU A 56 8.35 3.63 10.18
CA LEU A 56 7.28 3.73 9.18
C LEU A 56 7.87 3.98 7.80
N SER A 57 7.27 3.39 6.77
CA SER A 57 7.63 3.66 5.38
C SER A 57 6.43 3.48 4.47
N LEU A 58 6.55 3.99 3.24
CA LEU A 58 5.63 3.62 2.17
C LEU A 58 5.69 2.11 1.96
N GLY A 59 4.54 1.48 1.86
CA GLY A 59 4.35 0.06 1.61
C GLY A 59 3.41 -0.19 0.44
N GLY A 60 2.94 -1.44 0.33
CA GLY A 60 2.23 -1.93 -0.84
C GLY A 60 3.18 -2.24 -2.00
N SER A 61 2.86 -3.23 -2.83
CA SER A 61 3.71 -3.68 -3.92
C SER A 61 3.95 -2.57 -4.95
N ALA A 62 2.88 -1.93 -5.45
CA ALA A 62 3.00 -0.82 -6.39
C ALA A 62 3.69 0.40 -5.74
N GLY A 63 3.35 0.74 -4.48
CA GLY A 63 3.99 1.83 -3.75
C GLY A 63 5.50 1.63 -3.61
N ASN A 64 5.95 0.41 -3.30
CA ASN A 64 7.38 0.08 -3.23
C ASN A 64 8.08 0.18 -4.60
N THR A 65 7.42 -0.24 -5.68
CA THR A 65 7.95 -0.13 -7.04
C THR A 65 8.09 1.32 -7.47
N ILE A 66 7.05 2.14 -7.29
CA ILE A 66 7.07 3.57 -7.64
C ILE A 66 8.11 4.33 -6.81
N ARG A 67 8.22 4.01 -5.50
CA ARG A 67 9.28 4.56 -4.64
C ARG A 67 10.68 4.23 -5.15
N ALA A 68 10.90 3.00 -5.61
CA ALA A 68 12.20 2.60 -6.18
C ALA A 68 12.50 3.38 -7.48
N MET A 69 11.51 3.55 -8.36
CA MET A 69 11.64 4.35 -9.58
C MET A 69 11.95 5.82 -9.28
N ALA A 70 11.26 6.43 -8.30
CA ALA A 70 11.54 7.80 -7.86
C ALA A 70 13.00 7.96 -7.40
N ARG A 71 13.51 7.02 -6.59
CA ARG A 71 14.91 7.01 -6.13
C ARG A 71 15.92 6.83 -7.25
N LEU A 72 15.54 6.23 -8.35
CA LEU A 72 16.34 6.10 -9.57
C LEU A 72 16.23 7.33 -10.48
N GLY A 73 15.49 8.38 -10.05
CA GLY A 73 15.35 9.63 -10.79
C GLY A 73 14.27 9.62 -11.86
N CYS A 74 13.35 8.63 -11.84
CA CYS A 74 12.20 8.65 -12.74
C CYS A 74 11.16 9.68 -12.26
N ASP A 75 10.45 10.29 -13.21
CA ASP A 75 9.27 11.11 -12.95
C ASP A 75 8.07 10.17 -12.78
N VAL A 76 7.47 10.17 -11.59
CA VAL A 76 6.49 9.15 -11.21
C VAL A 76 5.29 9.73 -10.46
N GLY A 77 4.11 9.08 -10.64
CA GLY A 77 2.90 9.33 -9.88
C GLY A 77 2.37 8.05 -9.23
N PHE A 78 1.52 8.20 -8.24
CA PHE A 78 0.89 7.07 -7.56
C PHE A 78 -0.59 7.32 -7.30
N ILE A 79 -1.42 6.36 -7.75
CA ILE A 79 -2.87 6.34 -7.51
C ILE A 79 -3.16 5.35 -6.40
N GLY A 80 -3.95 5.78 -5.40
CA GLY A 80 -4.36 4.93 -4.31
C GLY A 80 -5.43 5.57 -3.43
N LYS A 81 -5.80 4.87 -2.35
CA LYS A 81 -6.81 5.39 -1.42
C LYS A 81 -6.40 5.11 0.02
N VAL A 82 -6.54 6.13 0.86
CA VAL A 82 -6.22 6.08 2.29
C VAL A 82 -7.39 6.62 3.11
N GLY A 83 -7.42 6.32 4.39
CA GLY A 83 -8.41 6.89 5.32
C GLY A 83 -8.13 8.35 5.68
N THR A 84 -9.05 8.96 6.44
CA THR A 84 -8.92 10.32 7.00
C THR A 84 -8.24 10.28 8.36
N ASP A 85 -7.07 9.63 8.45
CA ASP A 85 -6.31 9.43 9.68
C ASP A 85 -4.83 9.79 9.51
N LYS A 86 -4.09 9.83 10.61
CA LYS A 86 -2.65 10.16 10.62
C LYS A 86 -1.81 9.21 9.77
N THR A 87 -2.25 7.97 9.57
CA THR A 87 -1.55 6.99 8.71
C THR A 87 -1.68 7.39 7.24
N GLY A 88 -2.88 7.83 6.84
CA GLY A 88 -3.12 8.34 5.50
C GLY A 88 -2.38 9.65 5.22
N ASP A 89 -2.33 10.55 6.21
CA ASP A 89 -1.55 11.80 6.09
C ASP A 89 -0.06 11.51 5.95
N PHE A 90 0.47 10.56 6.75
CA PHE A 90 1.85 10.09 6.63
C PHE A 90 2.13 9.53 5.22
N PHE A 91 1.21 8.72 4.67
CA PHE A 91 1.39 8.10 3.34
C PHE A 91 1.53 9.18 2.26
N ILE A 92 0.63 10.17 2.25
CA ILE A 92 0.66 11.28 1.28
C ILE A 92 1.96 12.08 1.42
N GLN A 93 2.30 12.49 2.64
CA GLN A 93 3.52 13.26 2.90
C GLN A 93 4.78 12.49 2.48
N ALA A 94 4.79 11.17 2.65
CA ALA A 94 5.92 10.33 2.25
C ALA A 94 6.07 10.22 0.73
N LEU A 95 4.97 10.25 -0.04
CA LEU A 95 5.01 10.36 -1.50
C LEU A 95 5.61 11.70 -1.92
N GLU A 96 5.09 12.81 -1.39
CA GLU A 96 5.53 14.17 -1.70
C GLU A 96 7.01 14.37 -1.40
N ASN A 97 7.49 13.89 -0.24
CA ASN A 97 8.89 13.98 0.16
C ASN A 97 9.85 13.22 -0.78
N LEU A 98 9.32 12.26 -1.54
CA LEU A 98 10.08 11.51 -2.55
C LEU A 98 9.91 12.08 -3.98
N GLY A 99 9.16 13.17 -4.14
CA GLY A 99 8.85 13.76 -5.44
C GLY A 99 7.91 12.89 -6.28
N ILE A 100 7.11 12.03 -5.65
CA ILE A 100 6.09 11.22 -6.30
C ILE A 100 4.79 12.01 -6.32
N GLU A 101 4.21 12.24 -7.50
CA GLU A 101 2.94 12.96 -7.65
C GLU A 101 1.78 12.12 -7.06
N PRO A 102 1.07 12.63 -6.00
CA PRO A 102 0.08 11.84 -5.32
C PRO A 102 -1.32 12.05 -5.93
N PHE A 103 -1.93 10.98 -6.44
CA PHE A 103 -3.34 10.89 -6.79
C PHE A 103 -4.06 10.04 -5.73
N ILE A 104 -4.15 10.58 -4.51
CA ILE A 104 -4.64 9.85 -3.34
C ILE A 104 -6.04 10.30 -2.97
N PHE A 105 -6.96 9.35 -3.03
CA PHE A 105 -8.35 9.53 -2.59
C PHE A 105 -8.49 9.25 -1.09
N ARG A 106 -9.56 9.78 -0.49
CA ARG A 106 -9.89 9.54 0.91
C ARG A 106 -11.09 8.59 1.03
N GLY A 107 -10.91 7.51 1.75
CA GLY A 107 -11.93 6.52 2.07
C GLY A 107 -12.58 6.77 3.43
N LYS A 108 -13.61 5.98 3.74
CA LYS A 108 -14.34 6.00 5.03
C LYS A 108 -13.64 5.15 6.10
N GLU A 109 -13.06 4.03 5.68
CA GLU A 109 -12.31 3.15 6.56
C GLU A 109 -10.95 3.75 6.91
N ARG A 110 -10.30 3.21 7.94
CA ARG A 110 -8.94 3.59 8.32
C ARG A 110 -7.96 3.21 7.21
N SER A 111 -6.86 3.95 7.15
CA SER A 111 -5.79 3.68 6.19
C SER A 111 -5.22 2.28 6.32
N GLY A 112 -4.89 1.68 5.19
CA GLY A 112 -4.25 0.39 5.13
C GLY A 112 -2.88 0.39 5.80
N ARG A 113 -2.56 -0.68 6.52
CA ARG A 113 -1.29 -0.85 7.23
C ARG A 113 -0.81 -2.28 7.18
N CYS A 114 0.48 -2.45 6.91
CA CYS A 114 1.18 -3.72 7.09
C CYS A 114 2.11 -3.61 8.31
N VAL A 115 1.85 -4.38 9.36
CA VAL A 115 2.76 -4.53 10.49
C VAL A 115 3.70 -5.68 10.17
N SER A 116 4.97 -5.37 9.95
CA SER A 116 6.04 -6.33 9.72
C SER A 116 6.77 -6.61 11.04
N LEU A 117 6.52 -7.78 11.61
CA LEU A 117 7.11 -8.26 12.84
C LEU A 117 8.41 -9.00 12.49
N ILE A 118 9.55 -8.44 12.91
CA ILE A 118 10.87 -9.00 12.65
C ILE A 118 11.29 -9.82 13.88
N SER A 119 11.34 -11.12 13.72
CA SER A 119 11.78 -12.07 14.74
C SER A 119 13.28 -11.91 15.06
N PRO A 120 13.78 -12.40 16.22
CA PRO A 120 15.20 -12.30 16.58
C PRO A 120 16.16 -12.97 15.59
N ASP A 121 15.70 -13.95 14.83
CA ASP A 121 16.46 -14.62 13.76
C ASP A 121 16.39 -13.90 12.40
N GLY A 122 15.70 -12.74 12.34
CA GLY A 122 15.55 -11.94 11.11
C GLY A 122 14.34 -12.33 10.25
N GLU A 123 13.60 -13.38 10.60
CA GLU A 123 12.40 -13.78 9.85
C GLU A 123 11.30 -12.71 9.99
N ARG A 124 10.61 -12.43 8.88
CA ARG A 124 9.59 -11.37 8.79
C ARG A 124 8.19 -11.95 8.65
N THR A 125 7.35 -11.71 9.66
CA THR A 125 5.93 -12.05 9.65
C THR A 125 5.10 -10.79 9.43
N MET A 126 4.24 -10.80 8.42
CA MET A 126 3.46 -9.61 8.02
C MET A 126 1.99 -9.77 8.40
N VAL A 127 1.46 -8.73 9.03
CA VAL A 127 0.04 -8.62 9.38
C VAL A 127 -0.54 -7.43 8.65
N THR A 128 -1.36 -7.70 7.64
CA THR A 128 -1.86 -6.69 6.70
C THR A 128 -3.35 -6.45 6.89
N PHE A 129 -3.67 -5.19 7.19
CA PHE A 129 -5.02 -4.65 7.13
C PHE A 129 -5.10 -3.70 5.93
N LEU A 130 -5.99 -4.01 4.99
CA LEU A 130 -6.10 -3.24 3.74
C LEU A 130 -6.89 -1.94 3.92
N GLY A 131 -7.92 -1.94 4.76
CA GLY A 131 -8.71 -0.76 5.10
C GLY A 131 -9.19 0.03 3.88
N ALA A 132 -9.06 1.34 3.93
CA ALA A 132 -9.49 2.24 2.87
C ALA A 132 -8.87 1.96 1.48
N ALA A 133 -7.76 1.22 1.42
CA ALA A 133 -7.17 0.86 0.12
C ALA A 133 -8.11 0.01 -0.74
N LEU A 134 -8.99 -0.81 -0.11
CA LEU A 134 -10.01 -1.59 -0.80
C LEU A 134 -11.20 -0.75 -1.32
N GLU A 135 -11.32 0.49 -0.88
CA GLU A 135 -12.42 1.36 -1.29
C GLU A 135 -12.09 2.13 -2.58
N LEU A 136 -10.90 1.95 -3.16
CA LEU A 136 -10.56 2.57 -4.44
C LEU A 136 -11.49 2.01 -5.52
N SER A 137 -12.12 2.90 -6.28
CA SER A 137 -13.09 2.51 -7.31
C SER A 137 -12.71 3.07 -8.68
N ALA A 138 -13.17 2.40 -9.75
CA ALA A 138 -12.98 2.86 -11.12
C ALA A 138 -13.57 4.26 -11.37
N ALA A 139 -14.63 4.65 -10.64
CA ALA A 139 -15.26 5.95 -10.79
C ALA A 139 -14.35 7.13 -10.34
N GLU A 140 -13.38 6.86 -9.49
CA GLU A 140 -12.42 7.86 -9.00
C GLU A 140 -11.23 8.02 -9.95
N VAL A 141 -10.91 6.97 -10.71
CA VAL A 141 -9.75 6.93 -11.60
C VAL A 141 -10.16 7.44 -12.99
N THR A 142 -10.11 8.75 -13.17
CA THR A 142 -10.52 9.41 -14.42
C THR A 142 -9.39 9.44 -15.44
N PRO A 143 -9.69 9.49 -16.77
CA PRO A 143 -8.66 9.59 -17.80
C PRO A 143 -7.69 10.76 -17.61
N ALA A 144 -8.14 11.87 -17.04
CA ALA A 144 -7.31 13.06 -16.79
C ALA A 144 -6.10 12.78 -15.87
N ILE A 145 -6.19 11.78 -14.98
CA ILE A 145 -5.08 11.39 -14.10
C ILE A 145 -3.89 10.83 -14.91
N PHE A 146 -4.16 10.25 -16.06
CA PHE A 146 -3.14 9.61 -16.89
C PHE A 146 -2.50 10.58 -17.91
N GLU A 147 -3.00 11.81 -18.02
CA GLU A 147 -2.46 12.79 -18.96
C GLU A 147 -1.00 13.11 -18.64
N GLY A 148 -0.15 13.00 -19.67
CA GLY A 148 1.30 13.23 -19.56
C GLY A 148 2.09 12.06 -18.99
N TYR A 149 1.47 10.92 -18.68
CA TYR A 149 2.18 9.68 -18.33
C TYR A 149 2.31 8.77 -19.54
N ASP A 150 3.50 8.14 -19.68
CA ASP A 150 3.82 7.24 -20.79
C ASP A 150 3.53 5.76 -20.46
N CYS A 151 3.53 5.41 -19.17
CA CYS A 151 3.36 4.04 -18.70
C CYS A 151 2.49 3.99 -17.46
N LEU A 152 1.61 2.99 -17.40
CA LEU A 152 0.84 2.62 -16.22
C LEU A 152 1.42 1.34 -15.61
N TYR A 153 1.76 1.36 -14.33
CA TYR A 153 2.16 0.20 -13.54
C TYR A 153 1.01 -0.26 -12.65
N ILE A 154 0.61 -1.53 -12.77
CA ILE A 154 -0.50 -2.12 -12.01
C ILE A 154 0.02 -3.32 -11.24
N GLU A 155 -0.42 -3.46 -9.98
CA GLU A 155 -0.15 -4.66 -9.18
C GLU A 155 -1.29 -5.68 -9.29
N GLY A 156 -0.95 -6.98 -9.25
CA GLY A 156 -1.93 -8.07 -9.35
C GLY A 156 -2.96 -8.13 -8.23
N TYR A 157 -2.73 -7.50 -7.09
CA TYR A 157 -3.68 -7.45 -5.97
C TYR A 157 -4.97 -6.65 -6.29
N LEU A 158 -4.94 -5.76 -7.26
CA LEU A 158 -6.12 -4.99 -7.69
C LEU A 158 -7.12 -5.83 -8.50
N VAL A 159 -6.70 -6.97 -9.05
CA VAL A 159 -7.60 -7.86 -9.81
C VAL A 159 -8.64 -8.58 -8.94
N GLN A 160 -8.59 -8.40 -7.62
CA GLN A 160 -9.62 -8.88 -6.72
C GLN A 160 -10.92 -8.06 -6.82
N ASP A 161 -10.84 -6.81 -7.28
CA ASP A 161 -12.01 -5.99 -7.59
C ASP A 161 -12.22 -5.95 -9.11
N LEU A 162 -13.31 -6.59 -9.56
CA LEU A 162 -13.68 -6.66 -10.97
C LEU A 162 -13.87 -5.29 -11.62
N SER A 163 -14.26 -4.27 -10.85
CA SER A 163 -14.42 -2.90 -11.35
C SER A 163 -13.09 -2.26 -11.74
N LEU A 164 -11.99 -2.63 -11.07
CA LEU A 164 -10.65 -2.11 -11.32
C LEU A 164 -9.94 -2.84 -12.47
N ILE A 165 -10.35 -4.06 -12.82
CA ILE A 165 -9.76 -4.79 -13.96
C ILE A 165 -9.94 -4.00 -15.26
N HIS A 166 -11.08 -3.36 -15.44
CA HIS A 166 -11.41 -2.60 -16.66
C HIS A 166 -10.54 -1.34 -16.85
N ILE A 167 -9.88 -0.83 -15.79
CA ILE A 167 -8.94 0.29 -15.91
C ILE A 167 -7.72 -0.10 -16.75
N SER A 168 -7.36 -1.39 -16.75
CA SER A 168 -6.18 -1.91 -17.44
C SER A 168 -6.47 -2.49 -18.83
N GLU A 169 -7.75 -2.63 -19.20
CA GLU A 169 -8.08 -3.13 -20.52
C GLU A 169 -7.72 -2.09 -21.59
N PRO A 170 -6.82 -2.45 -22.54
CA PRO A 170 -6.57 -1.55 -23.65
C PRO A 170 -7.86 -1.38 -24.42
N THR A 171 -8.35 -0.16 -24.55
CA THR A 171 -9.43 0.17 -25.48
C THR A 171 -8.88 -0.07 -26.89
N ARG A 172 -8.92 -1.31 -27.36
CA ARG A 172 -8.77 -1.57 -28.78
C ARG A 172 -10.02 -1.00 -29.45
N LEU A 173 -9.89 0.19 -29.96
CA LEU A 173 -10.70 0.61 -31.09
C LEU A 173 -10.41 -0.41 -32.19
N LEU A 174 -11.32 -1.37 -32.36
CA LEU A 174 -11.42 -2.14 -33.58
C LEU A 174 -11.86 -1.14 -34.63
N SER A 175 -10.90 -0.50 -35.30
CA SER A 175 -11.14 0.09 -36.60
C SER A 175 -11.31 -1.09 -37.57
N ILE A 176 -12.53 -1.34 -37.91
CA ILE A 176 -12.90 -2.16 -39.07
C ILE A 176 -12.59 -1.35 -40.32
#